data_1063a0cb2393bd1cea7b539ac4b9ddf5
#
_entry.id   1063a0cb2393bd1cea7b539ac4b9ddf5
#
_cell.length_a   1.000
_cell.length_b   1.000
_cell.length_c   1.000
_cell.angle_alpha   90.00
_cell.angle_beta   90.00
_cell.angle_gamma   90.00
#
_symmetry.space_group_name_H-M   'P 1'
#
loop_
_entity.id
_entity.type
_entity.pdbx_description
1 polymer ?
#
loop_
_entity_poly.entity_id
_entity_poly.type
_entity_poly.pdbx_seq_one_letter_code
_entity_poly.pdbx_strand_id
1 'polypeptide(L)'
;MLLNASLLFLLTTLFYFLGAMMRLVEPLSLFWPLNAVMAAVFARYPFLNRPGYYAICYVAMLAYDAMTTTWGAASLLINFSNMVFIVTVALLLVRDKRRGPALARPVNALRLFNYCLVAALLCAFFGATGSLGINAQGFLPLLCDWFSEQFSTGVLLMPWILTLTRPSWPSRVKPEALWPFLALVASLAASVVIGGAGCLAFPVAALIWCAVRYPLNVTCFLTLCTGVLQIILVSAGIIEISSAKLSVGSQMFSTRLGVATIAICPAIVAVSVSAINSLLAQISRRANYDHLTGVYSRSGLFEALARDDANPALAGRPLCVMLMDLDHFKSINDNYGHECGDAVLAVFGQKLREITGEAGRVARMGGEEFVVVCPNITLDRACHLAETIRQQVAGQPVVCEGKSVSFSVSIGLGYDAAPRERVSDAFTRLMREADTLLYQSKRQGRNRTSVDDEHQPTLRLAQHLS
;
A
#
# COMPACT_ATOMS: atom_id res chain seq x y z
N MET A 1 6.00 -11.99 -28.34
CA MET A 1 5.51 -13.33 -27.97
C MET A 1 6.67 -14.26 -27.61
N LEU A 2 7.68 -14.42 -28.51
CA LEU A 2 8.86 -15.28 -28.27
C LEU A 2 9.63 -14.91 -26.99
N LEU A 3 9.92 -13.64 -26.73
CA LEU A 3 10.63 -13.23 -25.52
C LEU A 3 9.92 -13.68 -24.21
N ASN A 4 8.59 -13.54 -24.14
CA ASN A 4 7.83 -13.98 -22.99
C ASN A 4 7.85 -15.50 -22.83
N ALA A 5 7.82 -16.23 -23.95
CA ALA A 5 7.93 -17.68 -23.96
C ALA A 5 9.29 -18.15 -23.45
N SER A 6 10.38 -17.54 -23.93
CA SER A 6 11.76 -17.85 -23.51
C SER A 6 11.98 -17.51 -22.02
N LEU A 7 11.51 -16.34 -21.56
CA LEU A 7 11.59 -15.95 -20.15
C LEU A 7 10.82 -16.92 -19.25
N LEU A 8 9.64 -17.36 -19.67
CA LEU A 8 8.81 -18.29 -18.92
C LEU A 8 9.48 -19.66 -18.86
N PHE A 9 10.05 -20.13 -19.97
CA PHE A 9 10.81 -21.37 -20.03
C PHE A 9 12.01 -21.35 -19.06
N LEU A 10 12.83 -20.30 -19.13
CA LEU A 10 13.98 -20.11 -18.26
C LEU A 10 13.59 -20.01 -16.78
N LEU A 11 12.54 -19.25 -16.46
CA LEU A 11 12.04 -19.12 -15.10
C LEU A 11 11.54 -20.47 -14.55
N THR A 12 10.80 -21.22 -15.36
CA THR A 12 10.32 -22.56 -14.99
C THR A 12 11.50 -23.49 -14.72
N THR A 13 12.47 -23.55 -15.62
CA THR A 13 13.66 -24.39 -15.47
C THR A 13 14.48 -24.01 -14.24
N LEU A 14 14.65 -22.70 -13.97
CA LEU A 14 15.37 -22.21 -12.79
C LEU A 14 14.69 -22.66 -11.48
N PHE A 15 13.38 -22.47 -11.35
CA PHE A 15 12.69 -22.86 -10.11
C PHE A 15 12.50 -24.36 -9.98
N TYR A 16 12.47 -25.08 -11.09
CA TYR A 16 12.54 -26.55 -11.07
C TYR A 16 13.90 -27.02 -10.54
N PHE A 17 14.99 -26.47 -11.06
CA PHE A 17 16.36 -26.74 -10.58
C PHE A 17 16.51 -26.43 -9.08
N LEU A 18 16.03 -25.26 -8.63
CA LEU A 18 16.07 -24.90 -7.21
C LEU A 18 15.29 -25.88 -6.34
N GLY A 19 14.12 -26.33 -6.79
CA GLY A 19 13.35 -27.38 -6.10
C GLY A 19 14.10 -28.71 -6.05
N ALA A 20 14.73 -29.10 -7.15
CA ALA A 20 15.53 -30.35 -7.22
C ALA A 20 16.73 -30.31 -6.29
N MET A 21 17.42 -29.17 -6.16
CA MET A 21 18.53 -29.00 -5.21
C MET A 21 18.10 -29.10 -3.74
N MET A 22 16.82 -28.80 -3.43
CA MET A 22 16.27 -28.91 -2.07
C MET A 22 15.82 -30.33 -1.69
N ARG A 23 16.03 -31.32 -2.56
CA ARG A 23 15.84 -32.74 -2.25
C ARG A 23 17.03 -33.26 -1.42
N LEU A 24 16.82 -33.39 -0.12
CA LEU A 24 17.86 -33.93 0.78
C LEU A 24 17.86 -35.45 0.85
N VAL A 25 16.73 -36.06 0.61
CA VAL A 25 16.56 -37.53 0.57
C VAL A 25 15.52 -37.84 -0.49
N GLU A 26 15.81 -38.76 -1.43
CA GLU A 26 14.78 -39.20 -2.38
C GLU A 26 13.62 -39.89 -1.65
N PRO A 27 12.38 -39.49 -1.84
CA PRO A 27 11.77 -38.50 -2.74
C PRO A 27 11.35 -37.18 -2.07
N LEU A 28 11.79 -36.92 -0.84
CA LEU A 28 11.34 -35.82 0.00
C LEU A 28 12.10 -34.54 -0.36
N SER A 29 11.42 -33.58 -0.96
CA SER A 29 11.91 -32.21 -1.10
C SER A 29 11.52 -31.41 0.14
N LEU A 30 12.43 -30.61 0.68
CA LEU A 30 12.12 -29.72 1.81
C LEU A 30 11.11 -28.65 1.45
N PHE A 31 11.20 -28.15 0.21
CA PHE A 31 10.43 -27.03 -0.27
C PHE A 31 10.44 -27.02 -1.80
N TRP A 32 9.25 -26.92 -2.43
CA TRP A 32 9.11 -26.96 -3.89
C TRP A 32 8.57 -25.62 -4.43
N PRO A 33 9.44 -24.62 -4.68
CA PRO A 33 8.99 -23.26 -4.98
C PRO A 33 8.33 -23.10 -6.35
N LEU A 34 8.62 -23.96 -7.32
CA LEU A 34 8.18 -23.86 -8.70
C LEU A 34 6.68 -23.55 -8.82
N ASN A 35 5.85 -24.41 -8.20
CA ASN A 35 4.41 -24.36 -8.40
C ASN A 35 3.79 -23.06 -7.87
N ALA A 36 4.22 -22.61 -6.68
CA ALA A 36 3.76 -21.36 -6.09
C ALA A 36 4.21 -20.13 -6.90
N VAL A 37 5.47 -20.12 -7.36
CA VAL A 37 6.01 -19.02 -8.19
C VAL A 37 5.27 -18.93 -9.51
N MET A 38 5.13 -20.05 -10.23
CA MET A 38 4.48 -20.03 -11.54
C MET A 38 3.00 -19.68 -11.44
N ALA A 39 2.27 -20.22 -10.44
CA ALA A 39 0.88 -19.83 -10.18
C ALA A 39 0.74 -18.33 -9.89
N ALA A 40 1.64 -17.75 -9.10
CA ALA A 40 1.65 -16.33 -8.80
C ALA A 40 1.99 -15.48 -10.04
N VAL A 41 2.92 -15.90 -10.89
CA VAL A 41 3.29 -15.24 -12.14
C VAL A 41 2.08 -15.18 -13.09
N PHE A 42 1.40 -16.30 -13.31
CA PHE A 42 0.20 -16.36 -14.14
C PHE A 42 -0.95 -15.51 -13.58
N ALA A 43 -1.13 -15.49 -12.26
CA ALA A 43 -2.13 -14.67 -11.61
C ALA A 43 -1.79 -13.16 -11.70
N ARG A 44 -0.50 -12.79 -11.60
CA ARG A 44 -0.05 -11.39 -11.65
C ARG A 44 -0.11 -10.80 -13.03
N TYR A 45 0.21 -11.59 -14.06
CA TYR A 45 0.30 -11.17 -15.47
C TYR A 45 -0.78 -11.85 -16.32
N PRO A 46 -2.00 -11.30 -16.40
CA PRO A 46 -3.13 -11.93 -17.12
C PRO A 46 -2.87 -12.26 -18.59
N PHE A 47 -1.96 -11.54 -19.25
CA PHE A 47 -1.57 -11.79 -20.63
C PHE A 47 -0.83 -13.13 -20.83
N LEU A 48 -0.20 -13.66 -19.75
CA LEU A 48 0.42 -14.98 -19.74
C LEU A 48 -0.58 -16.11 -19.46
N ASN A 49 -1.77 -15.80 -18.96
CA ASN A 49 -2.79 -16.81 -18.64
C ASN A 49 -3.50 -17.30 -19.93
N ARG A 50 -2.74 -18.01 -20.76
CA ARG A 50 -3.18 -18.61 -22.02
C ARG A 50 -2.65 -20.04 -22.12
N PRO A 51 -3.39 -20.99 -22.73
CA PRO A 51 -2.99 -22.41 -22.80
C PRO A 51 -1.57 -22.65 -23.32
N GLY A 52 -1.13 -21.88 -24.33
CA GLY A 52 0.22 -22.02 -24.90
C GLY A 52 1.34 -21.73 -23.89
N TYR A 53 1.17 -20.79 -22.96
CA TYR A 53 2.18 -20.52 -21.94
C TYR A 53 2.23 -21.60 -20.85
N TYR A 54 1.09 -22.19 -20.50
CA TYR A 54 1.04 -23.36 -19.62
C TYR A 54 1.75 -24.56 -20.26
N ALA A 55 1.56 -24.77 -21.57
CA ALA A 55 2.27 -25.82 -22.31
C ALA A 55 3.79 -25.60 -22.30
N ILE A 56 4.27 -24.34 -22.40
CA ILE A 56 5.70 -24.02 -22.31
C ILE A 56 6.25 -24.40 -20.92
N CYS A 57 5.53 -24.12 -19.83
CA CYS A 57 5.93 -24.55 -18.49
C CYS A 57 6.05 -26.07 -18.39
N TYR A 58 5.05 -26.78 -18.90
CA TYR A 58 5.06 -28.25 -18.89
C TYR A 58 6.24 -28.82 -19.67
N VAL A 59 6.48 -28.30 -20.89
CA VAL A 59 7.63 -28.71 -21.72
C VAL A 59 8.96 -28.40 -21.05
N ALA A 60 9.10 -27.26 -20.35
CA ALA A 60 10.30 -26.90 -19.62
C ALA A 60 10.61 -27.90 -18.49
N MET A 61 9.58 -28.32 -17.74
CA MET A 61 9.72 -29.35 -16.69
C MET A 61 10.13 -30.72 -17.28
N LEU A 62 9.48 -31.13 -18.37
CA LEU A 62 9.83 -32.39 -19.04
C LEU A 62 11.24 -32.37 -19.64
N ALA A 63 11.65 -31.25 -20.24
CA ALA A 63 13.00 -31.08 -20.77
C ALA A 63 14.06 -31.19 -19.67
N TYR A 64 13.81 -30.62 -18.49
CA TYR A 64 14.69 -30.74 -17.34
C TYR A 64 14.80 -32.20 -16.89
N ASP A 65 13.68 -32.91 -16.71
CA ASP A 65 13.68 -34.31 -16.31
C ASP A 65 14.38 -35.21 -17.31
N ALA A 66 14.14 -34.99 -18.61
CA ALA A 66 14.80 -35.76 -19.67
C ALA A 66 16.35 -35.66 -19.62
N MET A 67 16.86 -34.53 -19.08
CA MET A 67 18.32 -34.31 -18.96
C MET A 67 18.91 -34.78 -17.64
N THR A 68 18.09 -34.90 -16.58
CA THR A 68 18.61 -35.07 -15.21
C THR A 68 18.06 -36.27 -14.46
N THR A 69 16.97 -36.90 -14.91
CA THR A 69 16.31 -38.01 -14.20
C THR A 69 16.18 -39.25 -15.09
N THR A 70 15.99 -40.40 -14.44
CA THR A 70 15.74 -41.70 -15.10
C THR A 70 14.27 -42.13 -14.99
N TRP A 71 13.36 -41.25 -14.54
CA TRP A 71 11.98 -41.62 -14.20
C TRP A 71 11.12 -42.04 -15.40
N GLY A 72 11.48 -41.70 -16.62
CA GLY A 72 10.75 -42.13 -17.81
C GLY A 72 9.30 -41.65 -17.85
N ALA A 73 8.34 -42.57 -18.03
CA ALA A 73 6.92 -42.24 -18.12
C ALA A 73 6.33 -41.61 -16.84
N ALA A 74 6.91 -41.90 -15.67
CA ALA A 74 6.47 -41.29 -14.41
C ALA A 74 6.64 -39.76 -14.39
N SER A 75 7.69 -39.22 -15.05
CA SER A 75 7.92 -37.79 -15.19
C SER A 75 6.75 -37.08 -15.85
N LEU A 76 6.04 -37.71 -16.78
CA LEU A 76 4.85 -37.11 -17.40
C LEU A 76 3.76 -36.84 -16.35
N LEU A 77 3.46 -37.83 -15.50
CA LEU A 77 2.41 -37.70 -14.50
C LEU A 77 2.81 -36.80 -13.33
N ILE A 78 4.07 -36.87 -12.91
CA ILE A 78 4.64 -36.00 -11.87
C ILE A 78 4.61 -34.54 -12.30
N ASN A 79 5.04 -34.23 -13.52
CA ASN A 79 4.99 -32.83 -14.02
C ASN A 79 3.56 -32.37 -14.33
N PHE A 80 2.68 -33.29 -14.74
CA PHE A 80 1.25 -32.99 -14.84
C PHE A 80 0.67 -32.60 -13.47
N SER A 81 1.06 -33.28 -12.39
CA SER A 81 0.61 -32.90 -11.04
C SER A 81 1.04 -31.47 -10.66
N ASN A 82 2.26 -31.07 -10.99
CA ASN A 82 2.74 -29.71 -10.83
C ASN A 82 1.86 -28.70 -11.61
N MET A 83 1.51 -29.04 -12.85
CA MET A 83 0.62 -28.18 -13.66
C MET A 83 -0.77 -28.09 -13.07
N VAL A 84 -1.31 -29.16 -12.47
CA VAL A 84 -2.61 -29.13 -11.77
C VAL A 84 -2.61 -28.08 -10.67
N PHE A 85 -1.57 -28.00 -9.84
CA PHE A 85 -1.44 -26.96 -8.82
C PHE A 85 -1.39 -25.55 -9.46
N ILE A 86 -0.49 -25.35 -10.41
CA ILE A 86 -0.25 -24.06 -11.08
C ILE A 86 -1.53 -23.54 -11.70
N VAL A 87 -2.21 -24.35 -12.51
CA VAL A 87 -3.42 -23.97 -13.25
C VAL A 87 -4.57 -23.67 -12.27
N THR A 88 -4.78 -24.56 -11.29
CA THR A 88 -5.88 -24.40 -10.32
C THR A 88 -5.76 -23.09 -9.56
N VAL A 89 -4.62 -22.80 -8.95
CA VAL A 89 -4.41 -21.59 -8.18
C VAL A 89 -4.44 -20.35 -9.08
N ALA A 90 -3.79 -20.38 -10.23
CA ALA A 90 -3.76 -19.25 -11.16
C ALA A 90 -5.16 -18.85 -11.64
N LEU A 91 -5.99 -19.83 -12.05
CA LEU A 91 -7.35 -19.56 -12.52
C LEU A 91 -8.25 -19.02 -11.42
N LEU A 92 -8.18 -19.59 -10.20
CA LEU A 92 -8.96 -19.12 -9.06
C LEU A 92 -8.58 -17.69 -8.66
N LEU A 93 -7.29 -17.35 -8.66
CA LEU A 93 -6.81 -16.00 -8.38
C LEU A 93 -7.19 -14.99 -9.48
N VAL A 94 -7.10 -15.37 -10.75
CA VAL A 94 -7.51 -14.49 -11.87
C VAL A 94 -9.02 -14.23 -11.82
N ARG A 95 -9.82 -15.25 -11.48
CA ARG A 95 -11.28 -15.08 -11.26
C ARG A 95 -11.56 -14.08 -10.14
N ASP A 96 -10.85 -14.17 -9.02
CA ASP A 96 -11.02 -13.25 -7.88
C ASP A 96 -10.50 -11.85 -8.16
N LYS A 97 -9.45 -11.69 -8.98
CA LYS A 97 -8.90 -10.38 -9.35
C LYS A 97 -9.93 -9.47 -10.03
N ARG A 98 -10.93 -10.05 -10.71
CA ARG A 98 -12.08 -9.30 -11.24
C ARG A 98 -12.92 -8.63 -10.14
N ARG A 99 -12.76 -9.04 -8.87
CA ARG A 99 -13.47 -8.52 -7.69
C ARG A 99 -12.61 -7.58 -6.84
N GLY A 100 -11.35 -7.32 -7.21
CA GLY A 100 -10.41 -6.45 -6.51
C GLY A 100 -8.99 -7.03 -6.38
N PRO A 101 -8.05 -6.28 -5.80
CA PRO A 101 -6.66 -6.74 -5.59
C PRO A 101 -6.60 -8.02 -4.73
N ALA A 102 -5.65 -8.92 -5.02
CA ALA A 102 -5.58 -10.27 -4.47
C ALA A 102 -5.53 -10.33 -2.93
N LEU A 103 -4.86 -9.39 -2.26
CA LEU A 103 -4.72 -9.35 -0.79
C LEU A 103 -5.19 -8.02 -0.20
N ALA A 104 -6.28 -7.44 -0.74
CA ALA A 104 -6.83 -6.17 -0.25
C ALA A 104 -7.75 -6.32 0.98
N ARG A 105 -8.26 -7.51 1.25
CA ARG A 105 -9.19 -7.79 2.36
C ARG A 105 -8.79 -9.08 3.08
N PRO A 106 -9.04 -9.21 4.40
CA PRO A 106 -8.74 -10.44 5.17
C PRO A 106 -9.33 -11.71 4.57
N VAL A 107 -10.55 -11.62 4.03
CA VAL A 107 -11.22 -12.73 3.33
C VAL A 107 -10.42 -13.24 2.14
N ASN A 108 -9.64 -12.39 1.47
CA ASN A 108 -8.82 -12.81 0.34
C ASN A 108 -7.60 -13.64 0.77
N ALA A 109 -7.06 -13.40 1.98
CA ALA A 109 -6.01 -14.25 2.56
C ALA A 109 -6.54 -15.65 2.86
N LEU A 110 -7.75 -15.76 3.42
CA LEU A 110 -8.43 -17.05 3.65
C LEU A 110 -8.74 -17.77 2.33
N ARG A 111 -9.18 -17.03 1.29
CA ARG A 111 -9.42 -17.63 -0.04
C ARG A 111 -8.13 -18.17 -0.64
N LEU A 112 -7.03 -17.42 -0.56
CA LEU A 112 -5.73 -17.89 -1.03
C LEU A 112 -5.31 -19.18 -0.34
N PHE A 113 -5.47 -19.25 0.99
CA PHE A 113 -5.24 -20.48 1.76
C PHE A 113 -6.08 -21.64 1.24
N ASN A 114 -7.39 -21.44 1.04
CA ASN A 114 -8.29 -22.46 0.51
C ASN A 114 -7.92 -22.87 -0.93
N TYR A 115 -7.45 -21.94 -1.76
CA TYR A 115 -7.01 -22.25 -3.12
C TYR A 115 -5.75 -23.09 -3.11
N CYS A 116 -4.80 -22.79 -2.22
CA CYS A 116 -3.62 -23.63 -2.00
C CYS A 116 -4.00 -25.03 -1.47
N LEU A 117 -4.97 -25.10 -0.55
CA LEU A 117 -5.47 -26.36 0.00
C LEU A 117 -6.06 -27.26 -1.09
N VAL A 118 -6.99 -26.74 -1.87
CA VAL A 118 -7.65 -27.51 -2.95
C VAL A 118 -6.63 -27.91 -4.03
N ALA A 119 -5.78 -26.98 -4.43
CA ALA A 119 -4.77 -27.26 -5.45
C ALA A 119 -3.74 -28.31 -4.99
N ALA A 120 -3.33 -28.23 -3.70
CA ALA A 120 -2.41 -29.20 -3.12
C ALA A 120 -3.00 -30.61 -3.03
N LEU A 121 -4.30 -30.72 -2.67
CA LEU A 121 -5.00 -32.02 -2.66
C LEU A 121 -5.07 -32.65 -4.05
N LEU A 122 -5.46 -31.85 -5.07
CA LEU A 122 -5.53 -32.32 -6.45
C LEU A 122 -4.13 -32.70 -6.97
N CYS A 123 -3.13 -31.86 -6.73
CA CYS A 123 -1.75 -32.11 -7.10
C CYS A 123 -1.21 -33.40 -6.42
N ALA A 124 -1.46 -33.55 -5.13
CA ALA A 124 -1.01 -34.71 -4.36
C ALA A 124 -1.54 -36.02 -4.90
N PHE A 125 -2.78 -36.07 -5.35
CA PHE A 125 -3.38 -37.28 -5.94
C PHE A 125 -2.60 -37.74 -7.19
N PHE A 126 -2.36 -36.84 -8.13
CA PHE A 126 -1.61 -37.15 -9.35
C PHE A 126 -0.12 -37.40 -9.07
N GLY A 127 0.48 -36.60 -8.17
CA GLY A 127 1.88 -36.73 -7.77
C GLY A 127 2.17 -38.07 -7.08
N ALA A 128 1.32 -38.47 -6.12
CA ALA A 128 1.43 -39.76 -5.46
C ALA A 128 1.28 -40.95 -6.45
N THR A 129 0.30 -40.85 -7.36
CA THR A 129 0.09 -41.85 -8.40
C THR A 129 1.30 -41.98 -9.33
N GLY A 130 1.91 -40.86 -9.76
CA GLY A 130 3.08 -40.84 -10.61
C GLY A 130 4.36 -41.30 -9.91
N SER A 131 4.40 -41.23 -8.58
CA SER A 131 5.54 -41.67 -7.75
C SER A 131 5.47 -43.15 -7.34
N LEU A 132 4.34 -43.82 -7.58
CA LEU A 132 4.21 -45.25 -7.30
C LEU A 132 5.22 -46.06 -8.12
N GLY A 133 5.95 -46.96 -7.44
CA GLY A 133 6.96 -47.81 -8.04
C GLY A 133 8.35 -47.18 -8.23
N ILE A 134 8.48 -45.83 -8.04
CA ILE A 134 9.81 -45.21 -7.98
C ILE A 134 10.43 -45.42 -6.59
N ASN A 135 9.60 -45.44 -5.55
CA ASN A 135 9.99 -45.61 -4.16
C ASN A 135 9.26 -46.82 -3.55
N ALA A 136 9.85 -47.42 -2.51
CA ALA A 136 9.25 -48.52 -1.75
C ALA A 136 8.05 -48.09 -0.88
N GLN A 137 7.53 -46.85 -1.01
CA GLN A 137 6.45 -46.29 -0.22
C GLN A 137 5.08 -46.60 -0.84
N GLY A 138 4.09 -46.84 0.01
CA GLY A 138 2.71 -46.98 -0.40
C GLY A 138 2.07 -45.64 -0.82
N PHE A 139 0.89 -45.73 -1.44
CA PHE A 139 0.16 -44.55 -1.96
C PHE A 139 -0.13 -43.50 -0.89
N LEU A 140 -0.59 -43.88 0.30
CA LEU A 140 -1.00 -42.95 1.35
C LEU A 140 0.15 -42.10 1.92
N PRO A 141 1.32 -42.66 2.25
CA PRO A 141 2.50 -41.87 2.60
C PRO A 141 2.93 -40.87 1.51
N LEU A 142 2.95 -41.31 0.25
CA LEU A 142 3.24 -40.41 -0.89
C LEU A 142 2.23 -39.28 -1.03
N LEU A 143 0.93 -39.61 -0.87
CA LEU A 143 -0.15 -38.58 -0.90
C LEU A 143 0.06 -37.52 0.18
N CYS A 144 0.35 -37.96 1.41
CA CYS A 144 0.61 -37.05 2.54
C CYS A 144 1.83 -36.19 2.30
N ASP A 145 2.89 -36.73 1.75
CA ASP A 145 4.13 -36.03 1.46
C ASP A 145 3.90 -34.94 0.38
N TRP A 146 3.38 -35.34 -0.78
CA TRP A 146 3.02 -34.40 -1.86
C TRP A 146 2.07 -33.29 -1.38
N PHE A 147 1.04 -33.65 -0.61
CA PHE A 147 0.08 -32.69 -0.10
C PHE A 147 0.74 -31.65 0.81
N SER A 148 1.48 -32.13 1.83
CA SER A 148 2.08 -31.22 2.81
C SER A 148 3.13 -30.30 2.20
N GLU A 149 3.91 -30.81 1.25
CA GLU A 149 4.91 -30.03 0.52
C GLU A 149 4.27 -28.90 -0.31
N GLN A 150 3.31 -29.25 -1.15
CA GLN A 150 2.66 -28.30 -2.04
C GLN A 150 1.82 -27.26 -1.27
N PHE A 151 1.14 -27.72 -0.23
CA PHE A 151 0.32 -26.85 0.61
C PHE A 151 1.17 -25.84 1.39
N SER A 152 2.22 -26.32 2.08
CA SER A 152 3.10 -25.43 2.86
C SER A 152 3.84 -24.44 1.98
N THR A 153 4.36 -24.89 0.85
CA THR A 153 5.05 -24.01 -0.11
C THR A 153 4.10 -22.96 -0.68
N GLY A 154 2.89 -23.36 -1.06
CA GLY A 154 1.87 -22.44 -1.55
C GLY A 154 1.51 -21.37 -0.53
N VAL A 155 1.20 -21.75 0.71
CA VAL A 155 0.80 -20.86 1.77
C VAL A 155 1.92 -19.89 2.20
N LEU A 156 3.16 -20.34 2.22
CA LEU A 156 4.30 -19.52 2.63
C LEU A 156 4.74 -18.56 1.53
N LEU A 157 4.84 -19.02 0.28
CA LEU A 157 5.50 -18.27 -0.78
C LEU A 157 4.54 -17.33 -1.53
N MET A 158 3.30 -17.76 -1.79
CA MET A 158 2.37 -16.97 -2.60
C MET A 158 1.99 -15.61 -2.00
N PRO A 159 1.72 -15.47 -0.68
CA PRO A 159 1.42 -14.15 -0.12
C PRO A 159 2.54 -13.15 -0.35
N TRP A 160 3.80 -13.57 -0.21
CA TRP A 160 4.94 -12.71 -0.48
C TRP A 160 5.03 -12.28 -1.95
N ILE A 161 4.95 -13.23 -2.90
CA ILE A 161 5.05 -12.91 -4.35
C ILE A 161 3.90 -12.00 -4.81
N LEU A 162 2.69 -12.23 -4.31
CA LEU A 162 1.52 -11.41 -4.67
C LEU A 162 1.59 -9.99 -4.09
N THR A 163 2.33 -9.79 -3.01
CA THR A 163 2.52 -8.47 -2.37
C THR A 163 3.77 -7.74 -2.82
N LEU A 164 4.61 -8.34 -3.68
CA LEU A 164 5.79 -7.67 -4.24
C LEU A 164 5.37 -6.42 -5.01
N THR A 165 5.74 -5.26 -4.48
CA THR A 165 5.64 -3.95 -5.12
C THR A 165 7.03 -3.40 -5.39
N ARG A 166 7.14 -2.36 -6.21
CA ARG A 166 8.43 -1.67 -6.38
C ARG A 166 8.91 -1.19 -5.00
N PRO A 167 10.16 -1.49 -4.61
CA PRO A 167 10.66 -1.14 -3.29
C PRO A 167 10.69 0.39 -3.15
N SER A 168 9.88 0.91 -2.23
CA SER A 168 10.04 2.24 -1.68
C SER A 168 10.84 2.08 -0.38
N TRP A 169 12.13 2.33 -0.41
CA TRP A 169 12.96 2.28 0.78
C TRP A 169 12.62 3.48 1.68
N PRO A 170 12.27 3.28 2.95
CA PRO A 170 12.12 4.39 3.87
C PRO A 170 13.46 5.10 4.03
N SER A 171 13.46 6.41 3.91
CA SER A 171 14.68 7.25 3.98
C SER A 171 15.39 7.18 5.34
N ARG A 172 14.73 6.75 6.40
CA ARG A 172 15.31 6.47 7.73
C ARG A 172 14.48 5.40 8.44
N VAL A 173 15.15 4.34 8.90
CA VAL A 173 14.55 3.33 9.79
C VAL A 173 14.69 3.85 11.24
N LYS A 174 13.57 4.05 11.92
CA LYS A 174 13.59 4.42 13.35
C LYS A 174 14.10 3.22 14.16
N PRO A 175 14.96 3.40 15.21
CA PRO A 175 15.46 2.29 16.02
C PRO A 175 14.36 1.43 16.63
N GLU A 176 13.24 2.02 16.98
CA GLU A 176 12.07 1.33 17.54
C GLU A 176 11.45 0.30 16.58
N ALA A 177 11.70 0.44 15.28
CA ALA A 177 11.21 -0.50 14.27
C ALA A 177 11.98 -1.83 14.27
N LEU A 178 13.11 -1.95 15.00
CA LEU A 178 13.89 -3.17 15.09
C LEU A 178 13.35 -4.17 16.14
N TRP A 179 12.62 -3.71 17.14
CA TRP A 179 12.16 -4.56 18.25
C TRP A 179 11.32 -5.76 17.82
N PRO A 180 10.34 -5.65 16.88
CA PRO A 180 9.59 -6.82 16.44
C PRO A 180 10.47 -7.87 15.76
N PHE A 181 11.47 -7.44 14.98
CA PHE A 181 12.42 -8.33 14.33
C PHE A 181 13.32 -9.04 15.34
N LEU A 182 13.83 -8.33 16.34
CA LEU A 182 14.64 -8.93 17.42
C LEU A 182 13.82 -9.94 18.23
N ALA A 183 12.55 -9.64 18.51
CA ALA A 183 11.63 -10.57 19.16
C ALA A 183 11.42 -11.83 18.31
N LEU A 184 11.34 -11.70 16.98
CA LEU A 184 11.22 -12.84 16.08
C LEU A 184 12.47 -13.72 16.13
N VAL A 185 13.66 -13.12 16.08
CA VAL A 185 14.93 -13.85 16.20
C VAL A 185 15.04 -14.57 17.56
N ALA A 186 14.70 -13.88 18.64
CA ALA A 186 14.70 -14.46 19.98
C ALA A 186 13.71 -15.64 20.12
N SER A 187 12.51 -15.51 19.53
CA SER A 187 11.51 -16.58 19.56
C SER A 187 11.92 -17.81 18.73
N LEU A 188 12.63 -17.59 17.61
CA LEU A 188 13.23 -18.68 16.83
C LEU A 188 14.36 -19.36 17.61
N ALA A 189 15.22 -18.61 18.27
CA ALA A 189 16.26 -19.17 19.14
C ALA A 189 15.63 -19.98 20.29
N ALA A 190 14.56 -19.48 20.90
CA ALA A 190 13.81 -20.22 21.92
C ALA A 190 13.20 -21.51 21.36
N SER A 191 12.71 -21.53 20.11
CA SER A 191 12.23 -22.76 19.46
C SER A 191 13.31 -23.84 19.37
N VAL A 192 14.55 -23.43 19.10
CA VAL A 192 15.70 -24.36 19.00
C VAL A 192 16.12 -24.87 20.38
N VAL A 193 16.19 -23.99 21.38
CA VAL A 193 16.69 -24.33 22.71
C VAL A 193 15.71 -25.19 23.50
N ILE A 194 14.41 -24.86 23.42
CA ILE A 194 13.36 -25.51 24.22
C ILE A 194 12.86 -26.79 23.53
N GLY A 195 12.69 -26.77 22.20
CA GLY A 195 12.15 -27.89 21.44
C GLY A 195 10.70 -28.25 21.82
N GLY A 196 10.31 -29.50 21.48
CA GLY A 196 9.00 -30.06 21.84
C GLY A 196 7.85 -29.67 20.89
N ALA A 197 6.67 -30.24 21.14
CA ALA A 197 5.52 -30.15 20.23
C ALA A 197 5.01 -28.72 19.98
N GLY A 198 5.24 -27.79 20.92
CA GLY A 198 4.81 -26.39 20.82
C GLY A 198 5.82 -25.45 20.16
N CYS A 199 7.06 -25.90 19.92
CA CYS A 199 8.15 -25.01 19.50
C CYS A 199 7.89 -24.30 18.16
N LEU A 200 7.15 -24.92 17.24
CA LEU A 200 6.78 -24.30 15.97
C LEU A 200 5.89 -23.06 16.13
N ALA A 201 5.16 -22.95 17.24
CA ALA A 201 4.26 -21.82 17.50
C ALA A 201 4.98 -20.63 18.16
N PHE A 202 6.17 -20.77 18.72
CA PHE A 202 6.86 -19.68 19.42
C PHE A 202 7.03 -18.41 18.60
N PRO A 203 7.36 -18.44 17.30
CA PRO A 203 7.50 -17.22 16.50
C PRO A 203 6.18 -16.50 16.19
N VAL A 204 5.02 -17.10 16.44
CA VAL A 204 3.71 -16.55 16.03
C VAL A 204 3.46 -15.19 16.65
N ALA A 205 3.68 -15.02 17.96
CA ALA A 205 3.46 -13.74 18.63
C ALA A 205 4.35 -12.62 18.07
N ALA A 206 5.62 -12.95 17.79
CA ALA A 206 6.56 -12.01 17.19
C ALA A 206 6.20 -11.69 15.73
N LEU A 207 5.75 -12.69 14.95
CA LEU A 207 5.26 -12.47 13.58
C LEU A 207 3.98 -11.61 13.56
N ILE A 208 3.08 -11.77 14.53
CA ILE A 208 1.90 -10.89 14.67
C ILE A 208 2.36 -9.47 15.02
N TRP A 209 3.34 -9.30 15.89
CA TRP A 209 3.92 -7.98 16.16
C TRP A 209 4.55 -7.36 14.92
N CYS A 210 5.29 -8.13 14.13
CA CYS A 210 5.78 -7.70 12.81
C CYS A 210 4.63 -7.28 11.88
N ALA A 211 3.52 -8.05 11.87
CA ALA A 211 2.36 -7.77 11.03
C ALA A 211 1.66 -6.44 11.37
N VAL A 212 1.70 -6.03 12.63
CA VAL A 212 1.16 -4.73 13.07
C VAL A 212 2.10 -3.56 12.74
N ARG A 213 3.42 -3.79 12.73
CA ARG A 213 4.42 -2.71 12.60
C ARG A 213 5.04 -2.57 11.22
N TYR A 214 5.11 -3.64 10.44
CA TYR A 214 5.77 -3.66 9.13
C TYR A 214 4.76 -3.66 7.98
N PRO A 215 5.18 -3.22 6.79
CA PRO A 215 4.39 -3.37 5.57
C PRO A 215 4.05 -4.84 5.29
N LEU A 216 2.92 -5.05 4.62
CA LEU A 216 2.41 -6.39 4.30
C LEU A 216 3.43 -7.29 3.59
N ASN A 217 4.16 -6.77 2.61
CA ASN A 217 5.18 -7.51 1.87
C ASN A 217 6.36 -7.97 2.76
N VAL A 218 6.79 -7.12 3.71
CA VAL A 218 7.86 -7.45 4.68
C VAL A 218 7.39 -8.53 5.65
N THR A 219 6.18 -8.41 6.16
CA THR A 219 5.59 -9.43 7.05
C THR A 219 5.46 -10.78 6.34
N CYS A 220 4.96 -10.80 5.10
CA CYS A 220 4.88 -12.03 4.31
C CYS A 220 6.26 -12.65 4.05
N PHE A 221 7.29 -11.83 3.81
CA PHE A 221 8.67 -12.29 3.66
C PHE A 221 9.22 -12.90 4.95
N LEU A 222 9.03 -12.22 6.08
CA LEU A 222 9.48 -12.74 7.38
C LEU A 222 8.77 -14.05 7.75
N THR A 223 7.47 -14.15 7.44
CA THR A 223 6.70 -15.40 7.64
C THR A 223 7.24 -16.53 6.77
N LEU A 224 7.55 -16.24 5.50
CA LEU A 224 8.19 -17.20 4.59
C LEU A 224 9.54 -17.67 5.14
N CYS A 225 10.44 -16.74 5.49
CA CYS A 225 11.77 -17.08 6.01
C CYS A 225 11.68 -17.89 7.31
N THR A 226 10.77 -17.52 8.22
CA THR A 226 10.53 -18.24 9.47
C THR A 226 10.05 -19.66 9.21
N GLY A 227 9.05 -19.83 8.33
CA GLY A 227 8.50 -21.15 8.02
C GLY A 227 9.50 -22.06 7.32
N VAL A 228 10.23 -21.56 6.33
CA VAL A 228 11.29 -22.33 5.65
C VAL A 228 12.40 -22.71 6.63
N LEU A 229 12.84 -21.78 7.48
CA LEU A 229 13.87 -22.06 8.48
C LEU A 229 13.42 -23.14 9.47
N GLN A 230 12.18 -23.09 9.96
CA GLN A 230 11.63 -24.13 10.85
C GLN A 230 11.59 -25.50 10.17
N ILE A 231 11.17 -25.57 8.91
CA ILE A 231 11.17 -26.83 8.13
C ILE A 231 12.61 -27.39 8.03
N ILE A 232 13.59 -26.53 7.72
CA ILE A 232 15.00 -26.92 7.63
C ILE A 232 15.53 -27.41 8.99
N LEU A 233 15.27 -26.67 10.07
CA LEU A 233 15.76 -27.02 11.42
C LEU A 233 15.19 -28.36 11.92
N VAL A 234 13.91 -28.64 11.62
CA VAL A 234 13.32 -29.95 11.96
C VAL A 234 13.90 -31.06 11.08
N SER A 235 14.09 -30.83 9.77
CA SER A 235 14.68 -31.86 8.87
C SER A 235 16.12 -32.17 9.23
N ALA A 236 16.88 -31.20 9.74
CA ALA A 236 18.23 -31.36 10.22
C ALA A 236 18.32 -32.00 11.62
N GLY A 237 17.18 -32.30 12.26
CA GLY A 237 17.14 -32.85 13.63
C GLY A 237 17.57 -31.84 14.73
N ILE A 238 17.68 -30.53 14.40
CA ILE A 238 18.05 -29.49 15.36
C ILE A 238 16.86 -29.16 16.26
N ILE A 239 15.64 -29.17 15.70
CA ILE A 239 14.40 -29.02 16.47
C ILE A 239 13.71 -30.38 16.54
N GLU A 240 13.58 -30.92 17.73
CA GLU A 240 12.80 -32.14 17.98
C GLU A 240 11.36 -31.74 18.34
N ILE A 241 10.39 -32.14 17.47
CA ILE A 241 8.96 -31.84 17.67
C ILE A 241 8.22 -32.94 18.44
N SER A 242 8.83 -34.12 18.60
CA SER A 242 8.22 -35.24 19.32
C SER A 242 9.28 -36.09 20.01
N SER A 243 8.98 -36.50 21.24
CA SER A 243 9.78 -37.45 22.01
C SER A 243 9.63 -38.89 21.48
N ALA A 244 8.57 -39.17 20.71
CA ALA A 244 8.41 -40.49 20.04
C ALA A 244 9.26 -40.53 18.78
N LYS A 245 9.93 -41.67 18.52
CA LYS A 245 10.66 -41.92 17.28
C LYS A 245 9.69 -42.05 16.09
N LEU A 246 9.18 -40.96 15.61
CA LEU A 246 8.39 -40.91 14.36
C LEU A 246 9.31 -41.11 13.17
N SER A 247 8.79 -41.70 12.09
CA SER A 247 9.54 -41.72 10.82
C SER A 247 9.79 -40.28 10.33
N VAL A 248 10.88 -40.07 9.61
CA VAL A 248 11.25 -38.78 9.02
C VAL A 248 10.09 -38.17 8.20
N GLY A 249 9.40 -39.03 7.41
CA GLY A 249 8.23 -38.61 6.63
C GLY A 249 7.08 -38.09 7.49
N SER A 250 6.77 -38.78 8.60
CA SER A 250 5.69 -38.33 9.52
C SER A 250 6.04 -37.04 10.22
N GLN A 251 7.31 -36.81 10.59
CA GLN A 251 7.77 -35.56 11.18
C GLN A 251 7.68 -34.41 10.18
N MET A 252 8.13 -34.65 8.94
CA MET A 252 8.07 -33.64 7.87
C MET A 252 6.65 -33.26 7.50
N PHE A 253 5.73 -34.24 7.40
CA PHE A 253 4.31 -34.00 7.17
C PHE A 253 3.72 -33.11 8.26
N SER A 254 3.93 -33.45 9.54
CA SER A 254 3.43 -32.68 10.68
C SER A 254 4.02 -31.27 10.72
N THR A 255 5.32 -31.13 10.48
CA THR A 255 6.02 -29.83 10.47
C THR A 255 5.50 -28.92 9.38
N ARG A 256 5.42 -29.39 8.13
CA ARG A 256 4.95 -28.61 6.99
C ARG A 256 3.50 -28.15 7.19
N LEU A 257 2.65 -29.05 7.68
CA LEU A 257 1.25 -28.74 7.94
C LEU A 257 1.11 -27.73 9.10
N GLY A 258 1.85 -27.91 10.18
CA GLY A 258 1.89 -27.00 11.33
C GLY A 258 2.35 -25.61 10.92
N VAL A 259 3.47 -25.50 10.23
CA VAL A 259 4.01 -24.21 9.74
C VAL A 259 3.04 -23.52 8.77
N ALA A 260 2.44 -24.26 7.82
CA ALA A 260 1.45 -23.70 6.90
C ALA A 260 0.21 -23.15 7.62
N THR A 261 -0.30 -23.90 8.61
CA THR A 261 -1.47 -23.48 9.38
C THR A 261 -1.17 -22.24 10.23
N ILE A 262 0.00 -22.19 10.86
CA ILE A 262 0.43 -21.06 11.69
C ILE A 262 0.68 -19.80 10.83
N ALA A 263 1.22 -19.94 9.64
CA ALA A 263 1.56 -18.83 8.74
C ALA A 263 0.35 -17.99 8.30
N ILE A 264 -0.86 -18.54 8.40
CA ILE A 264 -2.07 -17.79 8.02
C ILE A 264 -2.38 -16.65 8.99
N CYS A 265 -2.07 -16.80 10.28
CA CYS A 265 -2.38 -15.80 11.30
C CYS A 265 -1.67 -14.45 11.04
N PRO A 266 -0.33 -14.37 10.90
CA PRO A 266 0.35 -13.11 10.59
C PRO A 266 -0.07 -12.54 9.22
N ALA A 267 -0.38 -13.39 8.25
CA ALA A 267 -0.89 -12.93 6.95
C ALA A 267 -2.26 -12.24 7.06
N ILE A 268 -3.21 -12.82 7.80
CA ILE A 268 -4.52 -12.21 8.04
C ILE A 268 -4.37 -10.88 8.80
N VAL A 269 -3.56 -10.85 9.86
CA VAL A 269 -3.33 -9.63 10.65
C VAL A 269 -2.71 -8.54 9.77
N ALA A 270 -1.68 -8.85 8.99
CA ALA A 270 -1.01 -7.88 8.12
C ALA A 270 -1.97 -7.31 7.05
N VAL A 271 -2.80 -8.15 6.43
CA VAL A 271 -3.83 -7.72 5.47
C VAL A 271 -4.89 -6.85 6.16
N SER A 272 -5.31 -7.22 7.38
CA SER A 272 -6.28 -6.44 8.16
C SER A 272 -5.75 -5.05 8.50
N VAL A 273 -4.53 -4.96 9.01
CA VAL A 273 -3.86 -3.69 9.34
C VAL A 273 -3.69 -2.83 8.08
N SER A 274 -3.26 -3.42 6.98
CA SER A 274 -3.14 -2.71 5.69
C SER A 274 -4.49 -2.17 5.20
N ALA A 275 -5.56 -2.96 5.31
CA ALA A 275 -6.92 -2.53 4.94
C ALA A 275 -7.43 -1.40 5.85
N ILE A 276 -7.23 -1.50 7.17
CA ILE A 276 -7.60 -0.46 8.13
C ILE A 276 -6.85 0.85 7.82
N ASN A 277 -5.54 0.80 7.62
CA ASN A 277 -4.74 1.97 7.31
C ASN A 277 -5.18 2.64 5.99
N SER A 278 -5.55 1.85 4.97
CA SER A 278 -6.06 2.39 3.72
C SER A 278 -7.42 3.08 3.88
N LEU A 279 -8.31 2.51 4.70
CA LEU A 279 -9.60 3.12 5.02
C LEU A 279 -9.43 4.41 5.84
N LEU A 280 -8.56 4.41 6.84
CA LEU A 280 -8.25 5.60 7.63
C LEU A 280 -7.69 6.72 6.74
N ALA A 281 -6.78 6.39 5.81
CA ALA A 281 -6.26 7.36 4.85
C ALA A 281 -7.35 7.93 3.92
N GLN A 282 -8.32 7.11 3.51
CA GLN A 282 -9.45 7.57 2.70
C GLN A 282 -10.39 8.49 3.50
N ILE A 283 -10.69 8.12 4.76
CA ILE A 283 -11.53 8.94 5.65
C ILE A 283 -10.83 10.28 5.93
N SER A 284 -9.54 10.25 6.28
CA SER A 284 -8.74 11.46 6.50
C SER A 284 -8.72 12.36 5.26
N ARG A 285 -8.54 11.78 4.07
CA ARG A 285 -8.62 12.56 2.83
C ARG A 285 -9.98 13.23 2.63
N ARG A 286 -11.08 12.52 2.89
CA ARG A 286 -12.44 13.06 2.76
C ARG A 286 -12.73 14.15 3.81
N ALA A 287 -12.18 14.03 5.01
CA ALA A 287 -12.32 15.03 6.07
C ALA A 287 -11.46 16.27 5.83
N ASN A 288 -10.26 16.09 5.24
CA ASN A 288 -9.26 17.15 5.12
C ASN A 288 -9.36 18.00 3.86
N TYR A 289 -10.14 17.59 2.87
CA TYR A 289 -10.34 18.35 1.64
C TYR A 289 -11.81 18.62 1.39
N ASP A 290 -12.11 19.86 0.95
CA ASP A 290 -13.45 20.23 0.48
C ASP A 290 -13.73 19.53 -0.86
N HIS A 291 -14.83 18.80 -0.93
CA HIS A 291 -15.16 17.94 -2.09
C HIS A 291 -15.47 18.70 -3.37
N LEU A 292 -15.96 19.94 -3.23
CA LEU A 292 -16.33 20.78 -4.38
C LEU A 292 -15.10 21.45 -4.99
N THR A 293 -14.26 22.04 -4.14
CA THR A 293 -13.16 22.92 -4.57
C THR A 293 -11.80 22.22 -4.59
N GLY A 294 -11.66 21.07 -3.92
CA GLY A 294 -10.43 20.32 -3.83
C GLY A 294 -9.30 20.99 -3.03
N VAL A 295 -9.58 22.12 -2.35
CA VAL A 295 -8.69 22.74 -1.38
C VAL A 295 -8.87 22.09 0.00
N TYR A 296 -8.05 22.46 0.99
CA TYR A 296 -8.28 21.98 2.35
C TYR A 296 -9.69 22.38 2.84
N SER A 297 -10.33 21.48 3.56
CA SER A 297 -11.45 21.84 4.43
C SER A 297 -10.94 22.62 5.65
N ARG A 298 -11.82 23.22 6.42
CA ARG A 298 -11.47 23.87 7.70
C ARG A 298 -10.67 22.90 8.60
N SER A 299 -11.16 21.67 8.80
CA SER A 299 -10.47 20.67 9.60
C SER A 299 -9.12 20.26 9.03
N GLY A 300 -9.02 20.11 7.70
CA GLY A 300 -7.79 19.79 7.01
C GLY A 300 -6.70 20.86 7.14
N LEU A 301 -7.12 22.14 7.13
CA LEU A 301 -6.20 23.24 7.40
C LEU A 301 -5.61 23.16 8.82
N PHE A 302 -6.46 22.98 9.84
CA PHE A 302 -5.98 22.87 11.22
C PHE A 302 -5.04 21.69 11.42
N GLU A 303 -5.29 20.54 10.79
CA GLU A 303 -4.36 19.40 10.80
C GLU A 303 -3.04 19.73 10.08
N ALA A 304 -3.09 20.51 9.01
CA ALA A 304 -1.88 20.95 8.31
C ALA A 304 -1.04 21.92 9.18
N LEU A 305 -1.69 22.88 9.86
CA LEU A 305 -1.04 23.81 10.79
C LEU A 305 -0.43 23.10 12.00
N ALA A 306 -1.10 22.07 12.54
CA ALA A 306 -0.54 21.25 13.62
C ALA A 306 0.73 20.47 13.17
N ARG A 307 0.83 20.12 11.90
CA ARG A 307 2.08 19.55 11.33
C ARG A 307 3.17 20.60 11.18
N ASP A 308 2.79 21.84 10.85
CA ASP A 308 3.73 22.96 10.76
C ASP A 308 4.29 23.33 12.15
N ASP A 309 3.49 23.24 13.22
CA ASP A 309 3.95 23.41 14.59
C ASP A 309 5.06 22.45 15.00
N ALA A 310 5.05 21.23 14.43
CA ALA A 310 6.08 20.20 14.65
C ALA A 310 7.34 20.41 13.80
N ASN A 311 7.37 21.41 12.90
CA ASN A 311 8.49 21.68 12.00
C ASN A 311 9.37 22.82 12.55
N PRO A 312 10.58 22.52 13.10
CA PRO A 312 11.46 23.55 13.66
C PRO A 312 11.91 24.62 12.65
N ALA A 313 11.87 24.32 11.36
CA ALA A 313 12.27 25.24 10.30
C ALA A 313 11.28 26.40 10.12
N LEU A 314 10.06 26.29 10.63
CA LEU A 314 9.01 27.31 10.56
C LEU A 314 8.90 28.16 11.85
N ALA A 315 9.56 27.76 12.93
CA ALA A 315 9.52 28.51 14.18
C ALA A 315 10.13 29.91 14.02
N GLY A 316 9.35 30.94 14.41
CA GLY A 316 9.77 32.34 14.32
C GLY A 316 9.93 32.89 12.88
N ARG A 317 9.44 32.16 11.88
CA ARG A 317 9.44 32.61 10.48
C ARG A 317 8.20 33.47 10.18
N PRO A 318 8.30 34.42 9.26
CA PRO A 318 7.17 35.26 8.86
C PRO A 318 5.94 34.41 8.52
N LEU A 319 4.77 34.86 8.91
CA LEU A 319 3.49 34.21 8.63
C LEU A 319 2.50 35.21 8.04
N CYS A 320 1.87 34.84 6.95
CA CYS A 320 0.78 35.59 6.34
C CYS A 320 -0.51 34.76 6.35
N VAL A 321 -1.61 35.39 6.68
CA VAL A 321 -2.99 34.85 6.60
C VAL A 321 -3.84 35.79 5.76
N MET A 322 -4.40 35.29 4.66
CA MET A 322 -5.30 36.02 3.79
C MET A 322 -6.68 35.39 3.92
N LEU A 323 -7.64 36.11 4.47
CA LEU A 323 -9.04 35.73 4.46
C LEU A 323 -9.72 36.35 3.26
N MET A 324 -10.46 35.56 2.52
CA MET A 324 -11.07 35.92 1.23
C MET A 324 -12.54 35.56 1.22
N ASP A 325 -13.34 36.39 0.56
CA ASP A 325 -14.77 36.16 0.39
C ASP A 325 -15.18 36.60 -1.03
N LEU A 326 -15.95 35.75 -1.71
CA LEU A 326 -16.44 36.04 -3.05
C LEU A 326 -17.52 37.14 -3.03
N ASP A 327 -17.25 38.24 -3.71
CA ASP A 327 -18.14 39.39 -3.74
C ASP A 327 -19.48 39.03 -4.40
N HIS A 328 -20.58 39.38 -3.73
CA HIS A 328 -21.95 39.20 -4.23
C HIS A 328 -22.29 37.71 -4.61
N PHE A 329 -21.68 36.75 -3.96
CA PHE A 329 -21.89 35.31 -4.28
C PHE A 329 -23.35 34.87 -4.18
N LYS A 330 -24.09 35.41 -3.21
CA LYS A 330 -25.54 35.20 -3.13
C LYS A 330 -26.26 35.63 -4.41
N SER A 331 -25.91 36.79 -4.97
CA SER A 331 -26.52 37.28 -6.24
C SER A 331 -26.19 36.36 -7.41
N ILE A 332 -25.02 35.71 -7.42
CA ILE A 332 -24.67 34.69 -8.42
C ILE A 332 -25.63 33.52 -8.31
N ASN A 333 -25.83 32.98 -7.10
CA ASN A 333 -26.78 31.90 -6.87
C ASN A 333 -28.22 32.26 -7.26
N ASP A 334 -28.66 33.46 -6.86
CA ASP A 334 -30.03 33.94 -7.11
C ASP A 334 -30.30 34.14 -8.61
N ASN A 335 -29.31 34.60 -9.40
CA ASN A 335 -29.45 34.88 -10.82
C ASN A 335 -29.15 33.74 -11.78
N TYR A 336 -28.21 32.85 -11.38
CA TYR A 336 -27.68 31.76 -12.27
C TYR A 336 -27.86 30.38 -11.70
N GLY A 337 -28.47 30.24 -10.51
CA GLY A 337 -28.67 28.94 -9.86
C GLY A 337 -27.47 28.44 -9.05
N HIS A 338 -27.75 27.52 -8.13
CA HIS A 338 -26.72 26.93 -7.25
C HIS A 338 -25.64 26.15 -7.99
N GLU A 339 -25.97 25.49 -9.10
CA GLU A 339 -24.98 24.77 -9.90
C GLU A 339 -23.92 25.71 -10.48
N CYS A 340 -24.33 26.91 -10.88
CA CYS A 340 -23.40 27.95 -11.32
C CYS A 340 -22.55 28.48 -10.17
N GLY A 341 -23.14 28.70 -9.00
CA GLY A 341 -22.40 29.06 -7.79
C GLY A 341 -21.35 28.02 -7.42
N ASP A 342 -21.70 26.73 -7.50
CA ASP A 342 -20.77 25.64 -7.27
C ASP A 342 -19.62 25.62 -8.30
N ALA A 343 -19.91 25.86 -9.57
CA ALA A 343 -18.89 26.00 -10.60
C ALA A 343 -17.92 27.18 -10.33
N VAL A 344 -18.46 28.35 -9.89
CA VAL A 344 -17.63 29.49 -9.50
C VAL A 344 -16.73 29.15 -8.32
N LEU A 345 -17.25 28.51 -7.28
CA LEU A 345 -16.46 28.06 -6.13
C LEU A 345 -15.35 27.07 -6.52
N ALA A 346 -15.66 26.09 -7.38
CA ALA A 346 -14.70 25.12 -7.86
C ALA A 346 -13.55 25.76 -8.65
N VAL A 347 -13.90 26.67 -9.58
CA VAL A 347 -12.90 27.43 -10.37
C VAL A 347 -12.07 28.34 -9.46
N PHE A 348 -12.68 29.01 -8.50
CA PHE A 348 -11.97 29.86 -7.54
C PHE A 348 -10.98 29.05 -6.70
N GLY A 349 -11.40 27.92 -6.14
CA GLY A 349 -10.50 27.01 -5.41
C GLY A 349 -9.34 26.49 -6.24
N GLN A 350 -9.59 26.14 -7.50
CA GLN A 350 -8.54 25.72 -8.44
C GLN A 350 -7.52 26.84 -8.70
N LYS A 351 -8.00 28.05 -8.99
CA LYS A 351 -7.13 29.22 -9.20
C LYS A 351 -6.29 29.55 -7.99
N LEU A 352 -6.89 29.55 -6.80
CA LEU A 352 -6.16 29.79 -5.56
C LEU A 352 -5.00 28.78 -5.40
N ARG A 353 -5.23 27.51 -5.69
CA ARG A 353 -4.18 26.50 -5.65
C ARG A 353 -3.07 26.74 -6.67
N GLU A 354 -3.44 27.08 -7.90
CA GLU A 354 -2.49 27.32 -9.00
C GLU A 354 -1.61 28.54 -8.70
N ILE A 355 -2.21 29.65 -8.23
CA ILE A 355 -1.49 30.90 -7.94
C ILE A 355 -0.64 30.76 -6.67
N THR A 356 -1.16 30.13 -5.62
CA THR A 356 -0.46 29.96 -4.34
C THR A 356 0.67 28.94 -4.46
N GLY A 357 0.47 27.87 -5.25
CA GLY A 357 1.45 26.80 -5.45
C GLY A 357 1.93 26.18 -4.12
N GLU A 358 3.24 25.99 -4.00
CA GLU A 358 3.87 25.47 -2.78
C GLU A 358 4.14 26.54 -1.70
N ALA A 359 3.88 27.83 -2.01
CA ALA A 359 4.15 28.93 -1.09
C ALA A 359 3.19 28.95 0.09
N GLY A 360 2.03 28.32 -0.04
CA GLY A 360 1.01 28.38 1.02
C GLY A 360 0.01 27.22 0.98
N ARG A 361 -0.92 27.27 1.93
CA ARG A 361 -2.03 26.34 2.10
C ARG A 361 -3.34 27.06 1.83
N VAL A 362 -4.14 26.51 0.93
CA VAL A 362 -5.45 27.05 0.58
C VAL A 362 -6.53 26.21 1.22
N ALA A 363 -7.47 26.82 1.93
CA ALA A 363 -8.60 26.15 2.53
C ALA A 363 -9.92 26.89 2.30
N ARG A 364 -11.03 26.16 2.27
CA ARG A 364 -12.39 26.70 2.31
C ARG A 364 -12.90 26.63 3.75
N MET A 365 -13.27 27.79 4.31
CA MET A 365 -13.70 27.88 5.71
C MET A 365 -15.18 27.56 5.86
N GLY A 366 -15.99 27.85 4.83
CA GLY A 366 -17.42 27.60 4.73
C GLY A 366 -18.06 28.54 3.71
N GLY A 367 -19.19 28.13 3.10
CA GLY A 367 -19.88 28.97 2.11
C GLY A 367 -18.96 29.46 1.00
N GLU A 368 -18.81 30.78 0.90
CA GLU A 368 -17.97 31.51 -0.07
C GLU A 368 -16.63 31.99 0.51
N GLU A 369 -16.28 31.58 1.76
CA GLU A 369 -15.08 32.04 2.45
C GLU A 369 -13.90 31.07 2.24
N PHE A 370 -12.77 31.64 1.85
CA PHE A 370 -11.51 30.92 1.67
C PHE A 370 -10.40 31.57 2.48
N VAL A 371 -9.41 30.78 2.84
CA VAL A 371 -8.20 31.29 3.51
C VAL A 371 -6.95 30.75 2.80
N VAL A 372 -5.97 31.61 2.67
CA VAL A 372 -4.60 31.25 2.24
C VAL A 372 -3.66 31.53 3.40
N VAL A 373 -2.88 30.51 3.79
CA VAL A 373 -1.88 30.63 4.85
C VAL A 373 -0.52 30.37 4.24
N CYS A 374 0.35 31.36 4.32
CA CYS A 374 1.70 31.29 3.76
C CYS A 374 2.76 31.41 4.87
N PRO A 375 3.34 30.30 5.33
CA PRO A 375 4.48 30.35 6.25
C PRO A 375 5.75 30.71 5.48
N ASN A 376 6.66 31.45 6.13
CA ASN A 376 7.95 31.87 5.61
C ASN A 376 7.87 32.72 4.33
N ILE A 377 6.91 33.64 4.25
CA ILE A 377 6.74 34.60 3.14
C ILE A 377 7.07 36.01 3.61
N THR A 378 7.71 36.82 2.78
CA THR A 378 7.91 38.25 3.06
C THR A 378 6.62 39.05 2.80
N LEU A 379 6.47 40.22 3.44
CA LEU A 379 5.31 41.08 3.26
C LEU A 379 5.10 41.46 1.78
N ASP A 380 6.14 41.88 1.08
CA ASP A 380 6.07 42.25 -0.35
C ASP A 380 5.49 41.13 -1.20
N ARG A 381 6.00 39.90 -1.00
CA ARG A 381 5.50 38.70 -1.70
C ARG A 381 4.05 38.37 -1.31
N ALA A 382 3.69 38.55 -0.05
CA ALA A 382 2.32 38.32 0.41
C ALA A 382 1.33 39.33 -0.21
N CYS A 383 1.68 40.62 -0.26
CA CYS A 383 0.87 41.66 -0.92
C CYS A 383 0.77 41.38 -2.44
N HIS A 384 1.87 41.04 -3.09
CA HIS A 384 1.86 40.69 -4.52
C HIS A 384 0.99 39.46 -4.80
N LEU A 385 1.07 38.45 -3.96
CA LEU A 385 0.24 37.23 -4.09
C LEU A 385 -1.25 37.59 -3.96
N ALA A 386 -1.61 38.39 -2.97
CA ALA A 386 -3.00 38.83 -2.76
C ALA A 386 -3.54 39.58 -3.98
N GLU A 387 -2.77 40.55 -4.51
CA GLU A 387 -3.17 41.31 -5.69
C GLU A 387 -3.23 40.46 -6.96
N THR A 388 -2.29 39.54 -7.14
CA THR A 388 -2.33 38.57 -8.25
C THR A 388 -3.62 37.73 -8.19
N ILE A 389 -3.97 37.19 -7.02
CA ILE A 389 -5.23 36.46 -6.84
C ILE A 389 -6.43 37.36 -7.23
N ARG A 390 -6.53 38.54 -6.66
CA ARG A 390 -7.63 39.47 -6.92
C ARG A 390 -7.80 39.75 -8.41
N GLN A 391 -6.73 40.12 -9.09
CA GLN A 391 -6.76 40.51 -10.52
C GLN A 391 -7.08 39.32 -11.43
N GLN A 392 -6.46 38.15 -11.21
CA GLN A 392 -6.73 36.97 -12.03
C GLN A 392 -8.14 36.44 -11.85
N VAL A 393 -8.72 36.61 -10.66
CA VAL A 393 -10.12 36.25 -10.39
C VAL A 393 -11.06 37.20 -11.13
N ALA A 394 -10.85 38.52 -11.03
CA ALA A 394 -11.69 39.50 -11.69
C ALA A 394 -11.58 39.48 -13.23
N GLY A 395 -10.41 39.07 -13.76
CA GLY A 395 -10.12 39.05 -15.20
C GLY A 395 -10.63 37.85 -15.97
N GLN A 396 -11.11 36.79 -15.27
CA GLN A 396 -11.48 35.51 -15.94
C GLN A 396 -12.90 35.08 -15.52
N PRO A 397 -13.90 35.31 -16.36
CA PRO A 397 -15.25 34.83 -16.09
C PRO A 397 -15.36 33.31 -16.17
N VAL A 398 -16.32 32.74 -15.45
CA VAL A 398 -16.71 31.34 -15.50
C VAL A 398 -17.87 31.16 -16.46
N VAL A 399 -17.80 30.17 -17.34
CA VAL A 399 -18.91 29.86 -18.27
C VAL A 399 -19.82 28.83 -17.61
N CYS A 400 -21.04 29.23 -17.32
CA CYS A 400 -22.11 28.40 -16.78
C CYS A 400 -23.25 28.32 -17.76
N GLU A 401 -23.62 27.15 -18.25
CA GLU A 401 -24.74 26.95 -19.21
C GLU A 401 -24.71 27.94 -20.41
N GLY A 402 -23.53 28.23 -20.94
CA GLY A 402 -23.32 29.11 -22.07
C GLY A 402 -23.36 30.62 -21.70
N LYS A 403 -23.57 30.99 -20.43
CA LYS A 403 -23.48 32.34 -19.93
C LYS A 403 -22.13 32.59 -19.26
N SER A 404 -21.55 33.78 -19.52
CA SER A 404 -20.29 34.21 -18.90
C SER A 404 -20.59 34.94 -17.58
N VAL A 405 -20.13 34.40 -16.47
CA VAL A 405 -20.34 34.97 -15.11
C VAL A 405 -19.02 35.52 -14.59
N SER A 406 -18.95 36.84 -14.47
CA SER A 406 -17.80 37.50 -13.84
C SER A 406 -18.02 37.61 -12.31
N PHE A 407 -16.94 37.44 -11.56
CA PHE A 407 -16.96 37.56 -10.11
C PHE A 407 -15.67 38.19 -9.61
N SER A 408 -15.69 38.75 -8.43
CA SER A 408 -14.53 39.33 -7.76
C SER A 408 -14.40 38.82 -6.34
N VAL A 409 -13.29 39.14 -5.71
CA VAL A 409 -12.95 38.71 -4.36
C VAL A 409 -12.47 39.89 -3.53
N SER A 410 -12.97 40.01 -2.30
CA SER A 410 -12.42 40.89 -1.28
C SER A 410 -11.45 40.11 -0.40
N ILE A 411 -10.31 40.71 -0.03
CA ILE A 411 -9.22 40.08 0.71
C ILE A 411 -8.87 40.95 1.93
N GLY A 412 -8.77 40.32 3.10
CA GLY A 412 -8.11 40.87 4.28
C GLY A 412 -6.82 40.13 4.54
N LEU A 413 -5.70 40.81 4.71
CA LEU A 413 -4.36 40.25 4.87
C LEU A 413 -3.79 40.61 6.24
N GLY A 414 -3.65 39.62 7.13
CA GLY A 414 -2.90 39.71 8.38
C GLY A 414 -1.46 39.18 8.19
N TYR A 415 -0.48 39.87 8.77
CA TYR A 415 0.93 39.54 8.62
C TYR A 415 1.70 39.73 9.92
N ASP A 416 2.62 38.77 10.19
CA ASP A 416 3.57 38.88 11.30
C ASP A 416 4.95 38.45 10.79
N ALA A 417 5.92 39.34 10.94
CA ALA A 417 7.29 39.15 10.47
C ALA A 417 8.10 38.15 11.31
N ALA A 418 7.73 37.95 12.58
CA ALA A 418 8.45 37.07 13.51
C ALA A 418 7.55 36.59 14.66
N PRO A 419 6.57 35.73 14.40
CA PRO A 419 5.68 35.22 15.43
C PRO A 419 6.47 34.47 16.51
N ARG A 420 6.20 34.78 17.77
CA ARG A 420 6.85 34.17 18.94
C ARG A 420 6.14 32.92 19.45
N GLU A 421 4.95 32.68 18.95
CA GLU A 421 4.05 31.58 19.27
C GLU A 421 4.12 30.47 18.20
N ARG A 422 3.42 29.36 18.44
CA ARG A 422 3.27 28.30 17.42
C ARG A 422 2.52 28.82 16.20
N VAL A 423 2.75 28.20 15.05
CA VAL A 423 2.10 28.58 13.78
C VAL A 423 0.57 28.56 13.91
N SER A 424 0.01 27.57 14.61
CA SER A 424 -1.44 27.46 14.84
C SER A 424 -2.02 28.57 15.72
N ASP A 425 -1.26 29.05 16.69
CA ASP A 425 -1.67 30.13 17.59
C ASP A 425 -1.57 31.48 16.86
N ALA A 426 -0.47 31.72 16.14
CA ALA A 426 -0.28 32.88 15.26
C ALA A 426 -1.34 32.93 14.16
N PHE A 427 -1.68 31.82 13.53
CA PHE A 427 -2.79 31.73 12.59
C PHE A 427 -4.11 32.22 13.21
N THR A 428 -4.43 31.80 14.43
CA THR A 428 -5.67 32.16 15.09
C THR A 428 -5.75 33.66 15.37
N ARG A 429 -4.65 34.31 15.70
CA ARG A 429 -4.54 35.75 15.91
C ARG A 429 -4.67 36.50 14.57
N LEU A 430 -3.83 36.11 13.58
CA LEU A 430 -3.84 36.78 12.26
C LEU A 430 -5.15 36.58 11.51
N MET A 431 -5.86 35.48 11.76
CA MET A 431 -7.20 35.25 11.19
C MET A 431 -8.23 36.28 11.65
N ARG A 432 -8.20 36.70 12.94
CA ARG A 432 -9.08 37.77 13.46
C ARG A 432 -8.74 39.13 12.87
N GLU A 433 -7.46 39.41 12.68
CA GLU A 433 -6.96 40.61 12.03
C GLU A 433 -7.41 40.65 10.56
N ALA A 434 -7.18 39.53 9.82
CA ALA A 434 -7.63 39.39 8.44
C ALA A 434 -9.14 39.53 8.28
N ASP A 435 -9.95 39.04 9.23
CA ASP A 435 -11.41 39.23 9.22
C ASP A 435 -11.82 40.71 9.33
N THR A 436 -11.18 41.45 10.24
CA THR A 436 -11.41 42.90 10.37
C THR A 436 -11.06 43.64 9.07
N LEU A 437 -9.96 43.30 8.46
CA LEU A 437 -9.47 43.88 7.21
C LEU A 437 -10.34 43.49 6.00
N LEU A 438 -10.84 42.25 5.97
CA LEU A 438 -11.80 41.79 4.96
C LEU A 438 -13.10 42.60 5.03
N TYR A 439 -13.59 42.84 6.24
CA TYR A 439 -14.76 43.70 6.44
C TYR A 439 -14.52 45.14 5.92
N GLN A 440 -13.33 45.71 6.13
CA GLN A 440 -12.94 47.00 5.53
C GLN A 440 -12.95 46.95 4.00
N SER A 441 -12.38 45.88 3.39
CA SER A 441 -12.40 45.67 1.95
C SER A 441 -13.82 45.67 1.38
N LYS A 442 -14.75 44.97 2.04
CA LYS A 442 -16.16 44.91 1.65
C LYS A 442 -16.85 46.28 1.77
N ARG A 443 -16.58 47.06 2.85
CA ARG A 443 -17.16 48.40 3.06
C ARG A 443 -16.64 49.44 2.10
N GLN A 444 -15.39 49.40 1.70
CA GLN A 444 -14.76 50.38 0.83
C GLN A 444 -15.05 50.15 -0.67
N GLY A 445 -15.93 49.23 -1.04
CA GLY A 445 -16.39 49.01 -2.42
C GLY A 445 -16.02 47.66 -3.03
N ARG A 446 -15.53 46.69 -2.23
CA ARG A 446 -15.20 45.33 -2.66
C ARG A 446 -14.07 45.26 -3.69
N ASN A 447 -13.81 44.05 -4.23
CA ASN A 447 -12.77 43.78 -5.22
C ASN A 447 -11.43 44.47 -4.86
N ARG A 448 -10.97 44.25 -3.62
CA ARG A 448 -9.74 44.88 -3.12
C ARG A 448 -9.09 44.04 -2.01
N THR A 449 -7.84 44.35 -1.76
CA THR A 449 -7.08 43.85 -0.61
C THR A 449 -6.98 44.97 0.43
N SER A 450 -7.20 44.66 1.71
CA SER A 450 -6.89 45.55 2.84
C SER A 450 -5.82 44.91 3.71
N VAL A 451 -4.89 45.72 4.17
CA VAL A 451 -3.87 45.44 5.18
C VAL A 451 -3.94 46.47 6.28
N ASP A 452 -3.27 46.28 7.41
CA ASP A 452 -3.18 47.29 8.44
C ASP A 452 -2.46 48.55 7.93
N ASP A 453 -2.60 49.67 8.70
CA ASP A 453 -2.07 50.99 8.28
C ASP A 453 -0.56 50.99 8.14
N GLU A 454 0.17 50.18 8.92
CA GLU A 454 1.63 50.04 8.86
C GLU A 454 2.08 49.43 7.55
N HIS A 455 1.34 48.49 7.01
CA HIS A 455 1.64 47.75 5.78
C HIS A 455 1.05 48.36 4.49
N GLN A 456 0.23 49.41 4.57
CA GLN A 456 -0.42 50.07 3.44
C GLN A 456 0.56 50.53 2.32
N PRO A 457 1.76 51.08 2.64
CA PRO A 457 2.70 51.48 1.59
C PRO A 457 3.16 50.29 0.71
N THR A 458 3.39 49.15 1.33
CA THR A 458 3.81 47.91 0.63
C THR A 458 2.71 47.40 -0.30
N LEU A 459 1.43 47.43 0.14
CA LEU A 459 0.31 47.06 -0.70
C LEU A 459 0.15 47.96 -1.93
N ARG A 460 0.31 49.28 -1.78
CA ARG A 460 0.25 50.21 -2.90
C ARG A 460 1.33 49.92 -3.95
N LEU A 461 2.54 49.62 -3.54
CA LEU A 461 3.62 49.18 -4.45
C LEU A 461 3.24 47.94 -5.21
N ALA A 462 2.70 46.93 -4.54
CA ALA A 462 2.24 45.69 -5.17
C ALA A 462 1.13 45.90 -6.20
N GLN A 463 0.21 46.84 -5.95
CA GLN A 463 -0.87 47.19 -6.88
C GLN A 463 -0.38 47.89 -8.15
N HIS A 464 0.76 48.55 -8.11
CA HIS A 464 1.37 49.20 -9.29
C HIS A 464 2.21 48.23 -10.13
N LEU A 465 2.68 47.14 -9.56
CA LEU A 465 3.55 46.17 -10.21
C LEU A 465 2.82 44.92 -10.75
N SER A 466 1.58 44.73 -10.36
CA SER A 466 0.69 43.65 -10.79
C SER A 466 -0.30 44.11 -11.85
#